data_9a54d6bea04a0dea7231d81da7e0463f
#
_entry.id   9a54d6bea04a0dea7231d81da7e0463f
#
_cell.length_a   1.000
_cell.length_b   1.000
_cell.length_c   1.000
_cell.angle_alpha   90.00
_cell.angle_beta   90.00
_cell.angle_gamma   90.00
#
_symmetry.space_group_name_H-M   'P 1'
#
loop_
_entity.id
_entity.type
_entity.pdbx_description
1 polymer ?
#
loop_
_entity_poly.entity_id
_entity_poly.type
_entity_poly.pdbx_seq_one_letter_code
_entity_poly.pdbx_strand_id
1 'polypeptide(L)'
;MTATTTASPVIEASGLVRTYGRVVALDAADFAIYPGEVLAVIGDNGAGKSTLIKCLSGAEVPQEGEIKVDGSVVHFRRPQDAKAYGIETVYQSLAVAPALDIASNMFLGREVRKAGPLGSILRMVDGGGMRKSAKEQMTKLGIGTLQNMGQAVETLSGGQRQAVSVARAAAFGSKVIILDEPTAALGVRESAQVLKLIENLREQGMPVILISHNMPQVFEVADRIHVQRLGRRAAVVTPKTVSITDVVAIMTGALKVPDEDQTLGPVR
;
A
#
# COMPACT_ATOMS: atom_id res chain seq x y z
N MET A 1 -30.84 -21.17 -3.31
CA MET A 1 -29.43 -21.24 -3.77
C MET A 1 -29.00 -19.83 -4.12
N THR A 2 -28.47 -19.10 -3.15
CA THR A 2 -27.90 -17.77 -3.35
C THR A 2 -26.48 -17.97 -3.84
N ALA A 3 -26.23 -17.61 -5.10
CA ALA A 3 -24.88 -17.60 -5.65
C ALA A 3 -24.03 -16.60 -4.83
N THR A 4 -23.12 -17.12 -4.05
CA THR A 4 -22.09 -16.33 -3.37
C THR A 4 -21.15 -15.82 -4.45
N THR A 5 -21.37 -14.59 -4.94
CA THR A 5 -20.43 -13.94 -5.86
C THR A 5 -19.18 -13.65 -5.06
N THR A 6 -18.20 -14.56 -5.09
CA THR A 6 -16.87 -14.32 -4.56
C THR A 6 -16.21 -13.29 -5.46
N ALA A 7 -15.98 -12.08 -4.94
CA ALA A 7 -15.24 -11.06 -5.68
C ALA A 7 -13.87 -11.63 -6.05
N SER A 8 -13.44 -11.37 -7.28
CA SER A 8 -12.10 -11.77 -7.73
C SER A 8 -11.04 -10.86 -7.09
N PRO A 9 -9.86 -11.38 -6.74
CA PRO A 9 -8.78 -10.57 -6.19
C PRO A 9 -8.28 -9.54 -7.21
N VAL A 10 -7.93 -8.34 -6.74
CA VAL A 10 -7.28 -7.29 -7.54
C VAL A 10 -5.82 -7.65 -7.80
N ILE A 11 -5.13 -8.14 -6.76
CA ILE A 11 -3.81 -8.75 -6.88
C ILE A 11 -3.86 -10.11 -6.22
N GLU A 12 -3.34 -11.12 -6.92
CA GLU A 12 -3.09 -12.45 -6.41
C GLU A 12 -1.64 -12.83 -6.69
N ALA A 13 -1.00 -13.47 -5.74
CA ALA A 13 0.31 -14.07 -5.94
C ALA A 13 0.30 -15.49 -5.40
N SER A 14 0.89 -16.42 -6.15
CA SER A 14 0.88 -17.84 -5.82
C SER A 14 2.29 -18.40 -5.89
N GLY A 15 2.71 -19.08 -4.83
CA GLY A 15 3.95 -19.83 -4.79
C GLY A 15 5.22 -18.97 -4.96
N LEU A 16 5.22 -17.70 -4.51
CA LEU A 16 6.37 -16.82 -4.69
C LEU A 16 7.59 -17.34 -3.91
N VAL A 17 8.71 -17.50 -4.63
CA VAL A 17 10.02 -17.85 -4.04
C VAL A 17 11.02 -16.72 -4.29
N ARG A 18 11.73 -16.33 -3.23
CA ARG A 18 12.84 -15.39 -3.32
C ARG A 18 13.93 -15.72 -2.31
N THR A 19 15.16 -15.89 -2.79
CA THR A 19 16.34 -16.15 -1.97
C THR A 19 17.39 -15.05 -2.12
N TYR A 20 18.15 -14.79 -1.08
CA TYR A 20 19.31 -13.92 -1.05
C TYR A 20 20.51 -14.74 -0.55
N GLY A 21 21.31 -15.24 -1.47
CA GLY A 21 22.37 -16.19 -1.14
C GLY A 21 21.80 -17.45 -0.49
N ARG A 22 22.09 -17.67 0.79
CA ARG A 22 21.57 -18.82 1.56
C ARG A 22 20.28 -18.54 2.33
N VAL A 23 19.80 -17.30 2.33
CA VAL A 23 18.59 -16.89 3.05
C VAL A 23 17.39 -17.02 2.14
N VAL A 24 16.45 -17.86 2.51
CA VAL A 24 15.13 -17.97 1.85
C VAL A 24 14.22 -16.90 2.47
N ALA A 25 13.96 -15.85 1.73
CA ALA A 25 13.12 -14.75 2.18
C ALA A 25 11.63 -14.94 1.87
N LEU A 26 11.33 -15.60 0.74
CA LEU A 26 9.99 -16.11 0.41
C LEU A 26 10.14 -17.58 0.04
N ASP A 27 9.23 -18.41 0.55
CA ASP A 27 9.22 -19.87 0.38
C ASP A 27 7.78 -20.29 0.03
N ALA A 28 7.47 -20.33 -1.26
CA ALA A 28 6.13 -20.60 -1.79
C ALA A 28 5.05 -19.70 -1.14
N ALA A 29 5.32 -18.40 -1.07
CA ALA A 29 4.41 -17.45 -0.44
C ALA A 29 3.20 -17.16 -1.34
N ASP A 30 2.00 -17.20 -0.76
CA ASP A 30 0.74 -16.83 -1.40
C ASP A 30 0.22 -15.51 -0.84
N PHE A 31 -0.50 -14.76 -1.67
CA PHE A 31 -1.08 -13.48 -1.30
C PHE A 31 -2.32 -13.19 -2.12
N ALA A 32 -3.34 -12.55 -1.54
CA ALA A 32 -4.49 -12.05 -2.28
C ALA A 32 -5.10 -10.83 -1.59
N ILE A 33 -5.39 -9.77 -2.36
CA ILE A 33 -6.13 -8.59 -1.92
C ILE A 33 -7.34 -8.34 -2.83
N TYR A 34 -8.45 -7.93 -2.23
CA TYR A 34 -9.75 -7.75 -2.89
C TYR A 34 -10.13 -6.27 -3.01
N PRO A 35 -11.10 -5.93 -3.90
CA PRO A 35 -11.55 -4.55 -4.05
C PRO A 35 -12.07 -3.95 -2.74
N GLY A 36 -11.65 -2.72 -2.45
CA GLY A 36 -12.16 -1.94 -1.33
C GLY A 36 -11.84 -2.49 0.06
N GLU A 37 -10.78 -3.31 0.22
CA GLU A 37 -10.35 -3.79 1.53
C GLU A 37 -9.03 -3.16 1.98
N VAL A 38 -8.85 -3.08 3.28
CA VAL A 38 -7.56 -2.87 3.93
C VAL A 38 -7.04 -4.22 4.39
N LEU A 39 -6.01 -4.74 3.70
CA LEU A 39 -5.30 -5.96 4.08
C LEU A 39 -4.02 -5.60 4.82
N ALA A 40 -3.96 -5.86 6.12
CA ALA A 40 -2.72 -5.70 6.87
C ALA A 40 -1.79 -6.89 6.66
N VAL A 41 -0.50 -6.62 6.43
CA VAL A 41 0.57 -7.63 6.37
C VAL A 41 1.45 -7.50 7.60
N ILE A 42 1.41 -8.50 8.44
CA ILE A 42 2.15 -8.55 9.70
C ILE A 42 3.07 -9.76 9.77
N GLY A 43 3.98 -9.78 10.71
CA GLY A 43 4.93 -10.88 10.93
C GLY A 43 6.18 -10.35 11.64
N ASP A 44 7.00 -11.25 12.16
CA ASP A 44 8.27 -10.91 12.80
C ASP A 44 9.29 -10.29 11.84
N ASN A 45 10.36 -9.73 12.40
CA ASN A 45 11.51 -9.30 11.61
C ASN A 45 12.12 -10.52 10.90
N GLY A 46 12.37 -10.38 9.60
CA GLY A 46 12.84 -11.50 8.77
C GLY A 46 11.75 -12.47 8.30
N ALA A 47 10.46 -12.25 8.61
CA ALA A 47 9.36 -13.10 8.16
C ALA A 47 9.13 -13.08 6.62
N GLY A 48 9.75 -12.15 5.88
CA GLY A 48 9.60 -12.03 4.44
C GLY A 48 8.64 -10.93 3.97
N LYS A 49 8.04 -10.13 4.90
CA LYS A 49 7.07 -9.06 4.55
C LYS A 49 7.60 -8.08 3.49
N SER A 50 8.76 -7.48 3.76
CA SER A 50 9.35 -6.49 2.85
C SER A 50 9.72 -7.11 1.50
N THR A 51 10.13 -8.38 1.47
CA THR A 51 10.41 -9.09 0.21
C THR A 51 9.13 -9.36 -0.57
N LEU A 52 8.05 -9.78 0.09
CA LEU A 52 6.74 -9.94 -0.52
C LEU A 52 6.29 -8.63 -1.19
N ILE A 53 6.33 -7.53 -0.44
CA ILE A 53 5.95 -6.21 -0.96
C ILE A 53 6.85 -5.76 -2.12
N LYS A 54 8.16 -6.01 -2.05
CA LYS A 54 9.07 -5.71 -3.16
C LYS A 54 8.74 -6.51 -4.42
N CYS A 55 8.32 -7.77 -4.28
CA CYS A 55 7.85 -8.56 -5.43
C CYS A 55 6.55 -7.97 -6.00
N LEU A 56 5.56 -7.65 -5.16
CA LEU A 56 4.29 -7.07 -5.59
C LEU A 56 4.44 -5.67 -6.20
N SER A 57 5.43 -4.89 -5.76
CA SER A 57 5.72 -3.54 -6.28
C SER A 57 6.72 -3.51 -7.45
N GLY A 58 7.23 -4.68 -7.90
CA GLY A 58 8.22 -4.78 -8.97
C GLY A 58 9.62 -4.30 -8.60
N ALA A 59 9.90 -4.06 -7.32
CA ALA A 59 11.24 -3.70 -6.83
C ALA A 59 12.18 -4.91 -6.76
N GLU A 60 11.61 -6.12 -6.69
CA GLU A 60 12.30 -7.41 -6.76
C GLU A 60 11.54 -8.34 -7.69
N VAL A 61 12.26 -9.19 -8.43
CA VAL A 61 11.67 -10.22 -9.28
C VAL A 61 11.69 -11.54 -8.51
N PRO A 62 10.55 -12.21 -8.30
CA PRO A 62 10.55 -13.53 -7.69
C PRO A 62 11.26 -14.54 -8.60
N GLN A 63 11.87 -15.57 -8.01
CA GLN A 63 12.56 -16.63 -8.76
C GLN A 63 11.56 -17.68 -9.27
N GLU A 64 10.49 -17.91 -8.50
CA GLU A 64 9.40 -18.83 -8.83
C GLU A 64 8.07 -18.22 -8.40
N GLY A 65 6.98 -18.83 -8.87
CA GLY A 65 5.61 -18.39 -8.63
C GLY A 65 5.13 -17.38 -9.66
N GLU A 66 3.90 -16.93 -9.49
CA GLU A 66 3.26 -15.99 -10.41
C GLU A 66 2.53 -14.88 -9.65
N ILE A 67 2.42 -13.73 -10.30
CA ILE A 67 1.61 -12.59 -9.83
C ILE A 67 0.54 -12.33 -10.88
N LYS A 68 -0.71 -12.15 -10.44
CA LYS A 68 -1.85 -11.77 -11.27
C LYS A 68 -2.41 -10.44 -10.84
N VAL A 69 -2.79 -9.62 -11.80
CA VAL A 69 -3.57 -8.38 -11.60
C VAL A 69 -4.86 -8.53 -12.38
N ASP A 70 -6.00 -8.41 -11.70
CA ASP A 70 -7.33 -8.66 -12.26
C ASP A 70 -7.41 -9.99 -13.02
N GLY A 71 -6.84 -11.06 -12.45
CA GLY A 71 -6.80 -12.41 -13.02
C GLY A 71 -5.79 -12.63 -14.15
N SER A 72 -5.12 -11.59 -14.64
CA SER A 72 -4.11 -11.70 -15.71
C SER A 72 -2.71 -11.83 -15.13
N VAL A 73 -1.94 -12.82 -15.57
CA VAL A 73 -0.53 -13.01 -15.16
C VAL A 73 0.30 -11.82 -15.64
N VAL A 74 1.07 -11.25 -14.71
CA VAL A 74 1.95 -10.11 -14.99
C VAL A 74 3.38 -10.39 -14.56
N HIS A 75 4.34 -9.75 -15.23
CA HIS A 75 5.75 -9.87 -14.93
C HIS A 75 6.35 -8.49 -14.70
N PHE A 76 6.60 -8.15 -13.45
CA PHE A 76 7.25 -6.90 -13.09
C PHE A 76 8.77 -7.09 -13.08
N ARG A 77 9.49 -6.32 -13.89
CA ARG A 77 10.97 -6.29 -13.92
C ARG A 77 11.53 -5.09 -13.17
N ARG A 78 10.70 -4.07 -12.95
CA ARG A 78 11.05 -2.81 -12.30
C ARG A 78 9.78 -2.15 -11.72
N PRO A 79 9.92 -1.24 -10.74
CA PRO A 79 8.76 -0.59 -10.11
C PRO A 79 7.84 0.16 -11.08
N GLN A 80 8.38 0.66 -12.21
CA GLN A 80 7.57 1.34 -13.23
C GLN A 80 6.54 0.40 -13.87
N ASP A 81 6.85 -0.89 -13.96
CA ASP A 81 5.93 -1.87 -14.53
C ASP A 81 4.70 -2.05 -13.61
N ALA A 82 4.91 -2.19 -12.29
CA ALA A 82 3.82 -2.25 -11.31
C ALA A 82 2.99 -0.95 -11.29
N LYS A 83 3.66 0.22 -11.39
CA LYS A 83 2.98 1.52 -11.50
C LYS A 83 2.11 1.63 -12.75
N ALA A 84 2.53 1.06 -13.89
CA ALA A 84 1.73 1.03 -15.11
C ALA A 84 0.43 0.21 -14.94
N TYR A 85 0.43 -0.76 -14.03
CA TYR A 85 -0.76 -1.52 -13.62
C TYR A 85 -1.55 -0.83 -12.50
N GLY A 86 -1.18 0.40 -12.09
CA GLY A 86 -1.90 1.15 -11.06
C GLY A 86 -1.56 0.75 -9.61
N ILE A 87 -0.43 0.08 -9.40
CA ILE A 87 0.08 -0.29 -8.07
C ILE A 87 1.05 0.81 -7.63
N GLU A 88 0.69 1.57 -6.61
CA GLU A 88 1.56 2.61 -6.03
C GLU A 88 2.05 2.20 -4.64
N THR A 89 3.28 2.54 -4.32
CA THR A 89 3.91 2.19 -3.05
C THR A 89 4.42 3.43 -2.33
N VAL A 90 4.03 3.58 -1.07
CA VAL A 90 4.57 4.53 -0.12
C VAL A 90 5.49 3.77 0.82
N TYR A 91 6.79 3.97 0.67
CA TYR A 91 7.79 3.35 1.52
C TYR A 91 7.96 4.09 2.84
N GLN A 92 8.48 3.43 3.85
CA GLN A 92 8.79 3.99 5.18
C GLN A 92 9.66 5.25 5.09
N SER A 93 10.67 5.27 4.22
CA SER A 93 11.38 6.50 3.86
C SER A 93 10.54 7.26 2.85
N LEU A 94 9.84 8.30 3.31
CA LEU A 94 9.01 9.14 2.46
C LEU A 94 9.81 9.64 1.25
N ALA A 95 9.47 9.17 0.07
CA ALA A 95 10.11 9.62 -1.17
C ALA A 95 9.57 11.01 -1.58
N VAL A 96 9.71 12.00 -0.68
CA VAL A 96 9.36 13.40 -0.92
C VAL A 96 10.63 14.23 -1.05
N ALA A 97 10.63 15.23 -1.93
CA ALA A 97 11.70 16.21 -2.09
C ALA A 97 11.41 17.40 -1.14
N PRO A 98 12.18 17.59 -0.04
CA PRO A 98 11.86 18.56 1.00
C PRO A 98 11.77 20.00 0.47
N ALA A 99 12.66 20.38 -0.43
CA ALA A 99 12.73 21.73 -1.00
C ALA A 99 11.62 22.05 -2.01
N LEU A 100 10.90 21.05 -2.51
CA LEU A 100 9.80 21.28 -3.43
C LEU A 100 8.49 21.54 -2.68
N ASP A 101 7.56 22.25 -3.33
CA ASP A 101 6.22 22.46 -2.80
C ASP A 101 5.37 21.17 -2.85
N ILE A 102 4.21 21.20 -2.18
CA ILE A 102 3.31 20.04 -2.08
C ILE A 102 2.86 19.60 -3.48
N ALA A 103 2.45 20.53 -4.35
CA ALA A 103 1.97 20.19 -5.69
C ALA A 103 3.10 19.55 -6.53
N SER A 104 4.31 20.11 -6.49
CA SER A 104 5.47 19.55 -7.19
C SER A 104 5.82 18.14 -6.68
N ASN A 105 5.74 17.91 -5.37
CA ASN A 105 5.94 16.57 -4.79
C ASN A 105 4.86 15.57 -5.23
N MET A 106 3.60 15.99 -5.29
CA MET A 106 2.52 15.12 -5.76
C MET A 106 2.70 14.67 -7.21
N PHE A 107 3.20 15.56 -8.06
CA PHE A 107 3.39 15.28 -9.49
C PHE A 107 4.84 14.93 -9.87
N LEU A 108 5.72 14.68 -8.91
CA LEU A 108 7.14 14.39 -9.15
C LEU A 108 7.32 13.18 -10.09
N GLY A 109 8.00 13.43 -11.23
CA GLY A 109 8.17 12.45 -12.32
C GLY A 109 6.95 12.26 -13.22
N ARG A 110 5.87 13.04 -13.00
CA ARG A 110 4.62 13.03 -13.77
C ARG A 110 4.10 14.46 -13.96
N GLU A 111 5.01 15.41 -14.11
CA GLU A 111 4.70 16.83 -14.20
C GLU A 111 3.80 17.11 -15.40
N VAL A 112 2.73 17.86 -15.15
CA VAL A 112 1.80 18.30 -16.19
C VAL A 112 2.42 19.47 -16.96
N ARG A 113 2.47 19.37 -18.28
CA ARG A 113 2.98 20.43 -19.15
C ARG A 113 1.87 21.36 -19.59
N LYS A 114 2.22 22.62 -19.82
CA LYS A 114 1.29 23.60 -20.42
C LYS A 114 0.79 23.12 -21.78
N ALA A 115 -0.42 23.51 -22.15
CA ALA A 115 -0.96 23.26 -23.48
C ALA A 115 -0.22 24.07 -24.57
N GLY A 116 -0.26 23.55 -25.81
CA GLY A 116 0.31 24.22 -26.98
C GLY A 116 1.84 24.23 -27.04
N PRO A 117 2.45 25.17 -27.82
CA PRO A 117 3.90 25.20 -28.07
C PRO A 117 4.74 25.38 -26.82
N LEU A 118 4.22 26.06 -25.79
CA LEU A 118 4.92 26.26 -24.52
C LEU A 118 5.19 24.94 -23.79
N GLY A 119 4.26 23.99 -23.86
CA GLY A 119 4.42 22.68 -23.23
C GLY A 119 5.08 21.64 -24.13
N SER A 120 4.79 21.63 -25.44
CA SER A 120 5.32 20.63 -26.37
C SER A 120 6.76 20.91 -26.78
N ILE A 121 7.13 22.16 -27.07
CA ILE A 121 8.46 22.55 -27.52
C ILE A 121 9.31 23.00 -26.34
N LEU A 122 8.84 23.99 -25.56
CA LEU A 122 9.60 24.57 -24.45
C LEU A 122 9.53 23.73 -23.17
N ARG A 123 8.73 22.65 -23.14
CA ARG A 123 8.56 21.75 -22.00
C ARG A 123 8.18 22.45 -20.70
N MET A 124 7.48 23.60 -20.79
CA MET A 124 7.08 24.36 -19.60
C MET A 124 6.03 23.60 -18.79
N VAL A 125 6.26 23.54 -17.48
CA VAL A 125 5.35 22.89 -16.52
C VAL A 125 4.16 23.79 -16.22
N ASP A 126 2.96 23.18 -16.09
CA ASP A 126 1.75 23.84 -15.65
C ASP A 126 1.61 23.79 -14.11
N GLY A 127 2.37 24.62 -13.43
CA GLY A 127 2.34 24.68 -11.95
C GLY A 127 0.97 25.12 -11.40
N GLY A 128 0.19 25.92 -12.15
CA GLY A 128 -1.17 26.33 -11.76
C GLY A 128 -2.15 25.16 -11.79
N GLY A 129 -2.16 24.43 -12.89
CA GLY A 129 -2.98 23.22 -13.04
C GLY A 129 -2.61 22.14 -12.03
N MET A 130 -1.33 21.92 -11.79
CA MET A 130 -0.84 20.98 -10.78
C MET A 130 -1.30 21.36 -9.36
N ARG A 131 -1.22 22.65 -8.95
CA ARG A 131 -1.70 23.10 -7.63
C ARG A 131 -3.20 22.90 -7.48
N LYS A 132 -3.99 23.20 -8.51
CA LYS A 132 -5.44 22.99 -8.51
C LYS A 132 -5.77 21.52 -8.34
N SER A 133 -5.18 20.65 -9.14
CA SER A 133 -5.39 19.20 -9.06
C SER A 133 -4.92 18.61 -7.72
N ALA A 134 -3.77 19.05 -7.20
CA ALA A 134 -3.29 18.64 -5.89
C ALA A 134 -4.29 18.98 -4.78
N LYS A 135 -4.86 20.22 -4.80
CA LYS A 135 -5.87 20.64 -3.82
C LYS A 135 -7.15 19.80 -3.91
N GLU A 136 -7.61 19.49 -5.12
CA GLU A 136 -8.77 18.62 -5.34
C GLU A 136 -8.55 17.21 -4.77
N GLN A 137 -7.37 16.62 -4.99
CA GLN A 137 -7.01 15.31 -4.45
C GLN A 137 -6.96 15.33 -2.91
N MET A 138 -6.30 16.34 -2.32
CA MET A 138 -6.26 16.51 -0.86
C MET A 138 -7.67 16.61 -0.27
N THR A 139 -8.55 17.38 -0.91
CA THR A 139 -9.95 17.54 -0.47
C THR A 139 -10.71 16.23 -0.54
N LYS A 140 -10.58 15.46 -1.64
CA LYS A 140 -11.22 14.15 -1.81
C LYS A 140 -10.82 13.16 -0.72
N LEU A 141 -9.56 13.24 -0.28
CA LEU A 141 -9.03 12.37 0.78
C LEU A 141 -9.34 12.89 2.20
N GLY A 142 -10.05 14.02 2.33
CA GLY A 142 -10.38 14.62 3.62
C GLY A 142 -9.19 15.31 4.30
N ILE A 143 -8.11 15.62 3.57
CA ILE A 143 -6.92 16.30 4.11
C ILE A 143 -7.19 17.82 4.11
N GLY A 144 -7.91 18.30 5.12
CA GLY A 144 -8.25 19.73 5.25
C GLY A 144 -7.15 20.62 5.84
N THR A 145 -6.10 20.02 6.42
CA THR A 145 -5.03 20.77 7.12
C THR A 145 -4.02 21.41 6.17
N LEU A 146 -3.92 20.94 4.92
CA LEU A 146 -3.01 21.44 3.90
C LEU A 146 -3.78 22.31 2.90
N GLN A 147 -3.77 23.63 3.12
CA GLN A 147 -4.51 24.59 2.28
C GLN A 147 -3.64 25.21 1.18
N ASN A 148 -2.35 25.42 1.44
CA ASN A 148 -1.42 26.04 0.49
C ASN A 148 -0.58 24.99 -0.23
N MET A 149 -0.96 24.62 -1.43
CA MET A 149 -0.24 23.65 -2.26
C MET A 149 1.14 24.14 -2.74
N GLY A 150 1.42 25.43 -2.60
CA GLY A 150 2.75 26.02 -2.86
C GLY A 150 3.69 26.03 -1.65
N GLN A 151 3.28 25.48 -0.51
CA GLN A 151 4.12 25.38 0.68
C GLN A 151 5.21 24.30 0.51
N ALA A 152 6.46 24.62 0.87
CA ALA A 152 7.56 23.67 0.81
C ALA A 152 7.36 22.50 1.80
N VAL A 153 7.64 21.28 1.37
CA VAL A 153 7.38 20.07 2.16
C VAL A 153 8.25 19.99 3.41
N GLU A 154 9.44 20.60 3.41
CA GLU A 154 10.31 20.67 4.59
C GLU A 154 9.66 21.39 5.79
N THR A 155 8.71 22.30 5.54
CA THR A 155 8.01 23.06 6.58
C THR A 155 6.82 22.32 7.20
N LEU A 156 6.52 21.13 6.68
CA LEU A 156 5.40 20.31 7.14
C LEU A 156 5.79 19.44 8.34
N SER A 157 4.80 19.11 9.18
CA SER A 157 4.98 18.07 10.22
C SER A 157 5.17 16.70 9.62
N GLY A 158 5.65 15.72 10.40
CA GLY A 158 5.80 14.33 9.96
C GLY A 158 4.52 13.75 9.37
N GLY A 159 3.39 13.91 10.08
CA GLY A 159 2.08 13.44 9.62
C GLY A 159 1.59 14.14 8.35
N GLN A 160 1.88 15.44 8.21
CA GLN A 160 1.55 16.18 6.99
C GLN A 160 2.38 15.69 5.79
N ARG A 161 3.67 15.42 5.97
CA ARG A 161 4.52 14.82 4.93
C ARG A 161 4.03 13.42 4.54
N GLN A 162 3.62 12.63 5.52
CA GLN A 162 2.99 11.32 5.27
C GLN A 162 1.71 11.47 4.44
N ALA A 163 0.84 12.40 4.82
CA ALA A 163 -0.39 12.68 4.09
C ALA A 163 -0.13 13.09 2.62
N VAL A 164 0.92 13.90 2.36
CA VAL A 164 1.33 14.24 0.98
C VAL A 164 1.76 12.99 0.21
N SER A 165 2.53 12.08 0.84
CA SER A 165 2.99 10.85 0.18
C SER A 165 1.84 9.90 -0.14
N VAL A 166 0.87 9.75 0.78
CA VAL A 166 -0.33 8.93 0.57
C VAL A 166 -1.22 9.56 -0.50
N ALA A 167 -1.41 10.89 -0.45
CA ALA A 167 -2.19 11.60 -1.45
C ALA A 167 -1.59 11.48 -2.86
N ARG A 168 -0.25 11.50 -2.98
CA ARG A 168 0.44 11.22 -4.25
C ARG A 168 0.15 9.82 -4.74
N ALA A 169 0.25 8.80 -3.87
CA ALA A 169 -0.06 7.43 -4.24
C ALA A 169 -1.53 7.29 -4.67
N ALA A 170 -2.47 7.90 -3.95
CA ALA A 170 -3.89 7.89 -4.27
C ALA A 170 -4.24 8.62 -5.57
N ALA A 171 -3.52 9.69 -5.92
CA ALA A 171 -3.74 10.43 -7.15
C ALA A 171 -3.40 9.62 -8.41
N PHE A 172 -2.49 8.65 -8.31
CA PHE A 172 -1.99 7.86 -9.43
C PHE A 172 -2.25 6.36 -9.28
N GLY A 173 -2.48 5.86 -8.06
CA GLY A 173 -2.90 4.48 -7.81
C GLY A 173 -4.34 4.30 -8.28
N SER A 174 -4.56 3.34 -9.16
CA SER A 174 -5.89 3.03 -9.68
C SER A 174 -6.34 1.62 -9.33
N LYS A 175 -5.43 0.80 -8.80
CA LYS A 175 -5.69 -0.60 -8.46
C LYS A 175 -5.41 -0.90 -6.99
N VAL A 176 -4.21 -0.61 -6.49
CA VAL A 176 -3.82 -0.90 -5.10
C VAL A 176 -2.81 0.15 -4.61
N ILE A 177 -2.94 0.54 -3.36
CA ILE A 177 -1.95 1.36 -2.66
C ILE A 177 -1.28 0.51 -1.60
N ILE A 178 0.05 0.45 -1.63
CA ILE A 178 0.89 -0.22 -0.63
C ILE A 178 1.46 0.85 0.30
N LEU A 179 1.23 0.69 1.60
CA LEU A 179 1.72 1.58 2.65
C LEU A 179 2.66 0.78 3.57
N ASP A 180 3.95 1.10 3.53
CA ASP A 180 4.97 0.42 4.34
C ASP A 180 5.28 1.26 5.59
N GLU A 181 4.81 0.78 6.76
CA GLU A 181 4.97 1.40 8.07
C GLU A 181 4.56 2.88 8.12
N PRO A 182 3.35 3.26 7.67
CA PRO A 182 2.98 4.65 7.44
C PRO A 182 2.89 5.49 8.71
N THR A 183 2.91 4.89 9.89
CA THR A 183 2.79 5.57 11.20
C THR A 183 4.02 5.43 12.10
N ALA A 184 5.10 4.76 11.63
CA ALA A 184 6.22 4.34 12.48
C ALA A 184 6.98 5.47 13.19
N ALA A 185 7.01 6.68 12.62
CA ALA A 185 7.74 7.82 13.17
C ALA A 185 6.80 8.98 13.57
N LEU A 186 5.53 8.69 13.81
CA LEU A 186 4.50 9.69 14.06
C LEU A 186 4.02 9.66 15.52
N GLY A 187 3.62 10.82 16.04
CA GLY A 187 2.91 10.91 17.31
C GLY A 187 1.48 10.37 17.21
N VAL A 188 0.80 10.26 18.35
CA VAL A 188 -0.54 9.66 18.43
C VAL A 188 -1.56 10.39 17.52
N ARG A 189 -1.54 11.73 17.53
CA ARG A 189 -2.47 12.55 16.72
C ARG A 189 -2.21 12.40 15.22
N GLU A 190 -0.95 12.43 14.82
CA GLU A 190 -0.56 12.27 13.43
C GLU A 190 -0.90 10.85 12.93
N SER A 191 -0.65 9.84 13.74
CA SER A 191 -1.01 8.45 13.42
C SER A 191 -2.51 8.31 13.19
N ALA A 192 -3.35 8.88 14.07
CA ALA A 192 -4.80 8.84 13.90
C ALA A 192 -5.26 9.51 12.59
N GLN A 193 -4.60 10.61 12.18
CA GLN A 193 -4.90 11.25 10.90
C GLN A 193 -4.54 10.36 9.70
N VAL A 194 -3.43 9.62 9.76
CA VAL A 194 -3.03 8.68 8.70
C VAL A 194 -3.98 7.48 8.66
N LEU A 195 -4.40 6.94 9.81
CA LEU A 195 -5.39 5.86 9.87
C LEU A 195 -6.73 6.29 9.26
N LYS A 196 -7.20 7.51 9.59
CA LYS A 196 -8.41 8.07 8.98
C LYS A 196 -8.28 8.23 7.46
N LEU A 197 -7.09 8.57 6.97
CA LEU A 197 -6.82 8.64 5.53
C LEU A 197 -6.90 7.26 4.87
N ILE A 198 -6.42 6.20 5.53
CA ILE A 198 -6.54 4.81 5.07
C ILE A 198 -8.01 4.39 5.00
N GLU A 199 -8.82 4.73 6.02
CA GLU A 199 -10.26 4.48 5.99
C GLU A 199 -10.95 5.21 4.83
N ASN A 200 -10.63 6.48 4.59
CA ASN A 200 -11.19 7.24 3.47
C ASN A 200 -10.83 6.62 2.10
N LEU A 201 -9.63 6.06 1.94
CA LEU A 201 -9.25 5.31 0.74
C LEU A 201 -10.11 4.06 0.56
N ARG A 202 -10.30 3.28 1.64
CA ARG A 202 -11.17 2.09 1.64
C ARG A 202 -12.62 2.46 1.28
N GLU A 203 -13.17 3.51 1.88
CA GLU A 203 -14.53 4.00 1.59
C GLU A 203 -14.71 4.43 0.12
N GLN A 204 -13.65 4.87 -0.54
CA GLN A 204 -13.61 5.17 -1.97
C GLN A 204 -13.43 3.91 -2.84
N GLY A 205 -13.42 2.71 -2.24
CA GLY A 205 -13.24 1.44 -2.94
C GLY A 205 -11.78 1.12 -3.30
N MET A 206 -10.81 1.88 -2.80
CA MET A 206 -9.39 1.66 -3.07
C MET A 206 -8.84 0.57 -2.15
N PRO A 207 -8.32 -0.54 -2.69
CA PRO A 207 -7.65 -1.55 -1.91
C PRO A 207 -6.32 -1.02 -1.34
N VAL A 208 -6.06 -1.29 -0.05
CA VAL A 208 -4.86 -0.85 0.65
C VAL A 208 -4.14 -2.03 1.27
N ILE A 209 -2.87 -2.23 0.94
CA ILE A 209 -1.96 -3.12 1.64
C ILE A 209 -1.25 -2.31 2.72
N LEU A 210 -1.49 -2.64 3.97
CA LEU A 210 -0.90 -1.96 5.12
C LEU A 210 0.15 -2.85 5.79
N ILE A 211 1.43 -2.51 5.68
CA ILE A 211 2.46 -3.16 6.49
C ILE A 211 2.60 -2.38 7.79
N SER A 212 2.41 -3.03 8.92
CA SER A 212 2.61 -2.43 10.23
C SER A 212 2.96 -3.48 11.28
N HIS A 213 3.73 -3.07 12.28
CA HIS A 213 3.98 -3.84 13.50
C HIS A 213 3.14 -3.33 14.69
N ASN A 214 2.35 -2.26 14.50
CA ASN A 214 1.49 -1.70 15.53
C ASN A 214 0.13 -2.41 15.55
N MET A 215 0.00 -3.47 16.34
CA MET A 215 -1.20 -4.30 16.40
C MET A 215 -2.49 -3.53 16.70
N PRO A 216 -2.54 -2.61 17.71
CA PRO A 216 -3.74 -1.80 17.92
C PRO A 216 -4.22 -1.06 16.67
N GLN A 217 -3.32 -0.42 15.92
CA GLN A 217 -3.67 0.29 14.69
C GLN A 217 -4.11 -0.66 13.57
N VAL A 218 -3.48 -1.84 13.46
CA VAL A 218 -3.89 -2.88 12.51
C VAL A 218 -5.32 -3.33 12.80
N PHE A 219 -5.65 -3.61 14.06
CA PHE A 219 -6.99 -4.04 14.46
C PHE A 219 -8.07 -2.95 14.29
N GLU A 220 -7.66 -1.68 14.30
CA GLU A 220 -8.55 -0.54 14.10
C GLU A 220 -9.01 -0.42 12.64
N VAL A 221 -8.09 -0.60 11.65
CA VAL A 221 -8.37 -0.25 10.27
C VAL A 221 -8.44 -1.42 9.30
N ALA A 222 -7.87 -2.58 9.63
CA ALA A 222 -7.80 -3.71 8.70
C ALA A 222 -9.11 -4.50 8.64
N ASP A 223 -9.52 -4.87 7.43
CA ASP A 223 -10.60 -5.82 7.20
C ASP A 223 -10.11 -7.26 7.36
N ARG A 224 -8.88 -7.53 6.89
CA ARG A 224 -8.18 -8.82 7.03
C ARG A 224 -6.72 -8.60 7.41
N ILE A 225 -6.16 -9.60 8.06
CA ILE A 225 -4.76 -9.62 8.49
C ILE A 225 -4.06 -10.83 7.86
N HIS A 226 -3.09 -10.58 6.99
CA HIS A 226 -2.19 -11.57 6.44
C HIS A 226 -0.99 -11.73 7.39
N VAL A 227 -0.86 -12.89 7.98
CA VAL A 227 0.26 -13.21 8.87
C VAL A 227 1.36 -13.89 8.06
N GLN A 228 2.50 -13.21 7.90
CA GLN A 228 3.68 -13.73 7.23
C GLN A 228 4.65 -14.33 8.26
N ARG A 229 5.12 -15.55 8.03
CA ARG A 229 6.05 -16.23 8.92
C ARG A 229 7.02 -17.11 8.12
N LEU A 230 8.33 -16.97 8.36
CA LEU A 230 9.38 -17.79 7.74
C LEU A 230 9.26 -17.88 6.20
N GLY A 231 8.96 -16.74 5.55
CA GLY A 231 8.82 -16.66 4.11
C GLY A 231 7.50 -17.17 3.54
N ARG A 232 6.57 -17.68 4.37
CA ARG A 232 5.28 -18.24 3.96
C ARG A 232 4.11 -17.47 4.57
N ARG A 233 2.93 -17.58 3.96
CA ARG A 233 1.68 -17.19 4.59
C ARG A 233 1.34 -18.20 5.69
N ALA A 234 1.32 -17.74 6.94
CA ALA A 234 0.95 -18.58 8.10
C ALA A 234 -0.57 -18.64 8.29
N ALA A 235 -1.26 -17.53 8.04
CA ALA A 235 -2.71 -17.44 8.09
C ALA A 235 -3.22 -16.15 7.41
N VAL A 236 -4.50 -16.12 7.09
CA VAL A 236 -5.27 -14.87 6.86
C VAL A 236 -6.44 -14.90 7.82
N VAL A 237 -6.54 -13.88 8.68
CA VAL A 237 -7.56 -13.80 9.72
C VAL A 237 -8.29 -12.47 9.68
N THR A 238 -9.46 -12.41 10.33
CA THR A 238 -10.26 -11.20 10.43
C THR A 238 -10.17 -10.63 11.84
N PRO A 239 -9.87 -9.33 12.04
CA PRO A 239 -9.78 -8.73 13.37
C PRO A 239 -11.02 -8.95 14.26
N LYS A 240 -12.19 -9.16 13.64
CA LYS A 240 -13.46 -9.43 14.36
C LYS A 240 -13.52 -10.82 14.98
N THR A 241 -12.73 -11.79 14.52
CA THR A 241 -12.82 -13.20 14.91
C THR A 241 -11.64 -13.68 15.75
N VAL A 242 -10.59 -12.87 15.86
CA VAL A 242 -9.35 -13.21 16.59
C VAL A 242 -8.94 -12.06 17.52
N SER A 243 -8.22 -12.38 18.58
CA SER A 243 -7.59 -11.39 19.44
C SER A 243 -6.16 -11.04 18.98
N ILE A 244 -5.63 -9.92 19.47
CA ILE A 244 -4.20 -9.57 19.25
C ILE A 244 -3.29 -10.70 19.74
N THR A 245 -3.62 -11.34 20.86
CA THR A 245 -2.84 -12.45 21.43
C THR A 245 -2.81 -13.65 20.47
N ASP A 246 -3.95 -13.99 19.84
CA ASP A 246 -4.02 -15.07 18.86
C ASP A 246 -3.16 -14.79 17.64
N VAL A 247 -3.21 -13.56 17.15
CA VAL A 247 -2.40 -13.12 16.01
C VAL A 247 -0.91 -13.20 16.32
N VAL A 248 -0.48 -12.79 17.52
CA VAL A 248 0.91 -12.94 18.00
C VAL A 248 1.29 -14.41 18.12
N ALA A 249 0.38 -15.26 18.62
CA ALA A 249 0.62 -16.71 18.72
C ALA A 249 0.79 -17.35 17.32
N ILE A 250 0.03 -16.91 16.30
CA ILE A 250 0.22 -17.34 14.91
C ILE A 250 1.57 -16.86 14.37
N MET A 251 1.95 -15.61 14.60
CA MET A 251 3.24 -15.03 14.16
C MET A 251 4.43 -15.82 14.71
N THR A 252 4.38 -16.19 15.97
CA THR A 252 5.44 -16.97 16.65
C THR A 252 5.38 -18.47 16.32
N GLY A 253 4.22 -18.94 15.82
CA GLY A 253 3.96 -20.37 15.53
C GLY A 253 3.51 -21.16 16.74
N ALA A 254 3.15 -20.51 17.84
CA ALA A 254 2.53 -21.13 19.01
C ALA A 254 1.09 -21.58 18.71
N LEU A 255 0.40 -20.88 17.81
CA LEU A 255 -0.90 -21.27 17.28
C LEU A 255 -0.79 -21.54 15.78
N LYS A 256 -1.28 -22.69 15.33
CA LYS A 256 -1.43 -23.03 13.91
C LYS A 256 -2.90 -22.90 13.53
N VAL A 257 -3.16 -22.17 12.45
CA VAL A 257 -4.50 -22.09 11.84
C VAL A 257 -4.55 -23.17 10.75
N PRO A 258 -5.54 -24.09 10.76
CA PRO A 258 -5.73 -25.06 9.69
C PRO A 258 -5.93 -24.35 8.34
N ASP A 259 -5.45 -24.95 7.25
CA ASP A 259 -5.58 -24.38 5.89
C ASP A 259 -7.05 -24.17 5.48
N GLU A 260 -7.95 -25.00 5.98
CA GLU A 260 -9.40 -24.94 5.74
C GLU A 260 -10.05 -23.68 6.36
N ASP A 261 -9.49 -23.14 7.45
CA ASP A 261 -9.99 -21.97 8.17
C ASP A 261 -9.36 -20.64 7.68
N GLN A 262 -8.44 -20.71 6.71
CA GLN A 262 -7.83 -19.52 6.13
C GLN A 262 -8.80 -18.86 5.15
N THR A 263 -9.38 -17.73 5.55
CA THR A 263 -10.28 -16.96 4.68
C THR A 263 -9.49 -16.33 3.52
N LEU A 264 -9.57 -16.95 2.36
CA LEU A 264 -9.02 -16.41 1.11
C LEU A 264 -9.97 -15.43 0.41
N GLY A 265 -11.24 -15.40 0.83
CA GLY A 265 -12.27 -14.55 0.25
C GLY A 265 -12.42 -13.19 0.94
N PRO A 266 -13.10 -12.21 0.30
CA PRO A 266 -13.37 -10.91 0.90
C PRO A 266 -14.26 -11.05 2.14
N VAL A 267 -14.01 -10.21 3.14
CA VAL A 267 -14.92 -10.05 4.27
C VAL A 267 -16.10 -9.19 3.82
N ARG A 268 -17.33 -9.67 4.09
CA ARG A 268 -18.56 -8.93 3.83
C ARG A 268 -18.92 -8.02 5.00
#